data_3565212eab67d40865d253fd6f68c3c8
#
_entry.id   3565212eab67d40865d253fd6f68c3c8
#
_cell.length_a   1.000
_cell.length_b   1.000
_cell.length_c   1.000
_cell.angle_alpha   90.00
_cell.angle_beta   90.00
_cell.angle_gamma   90.00
#
_symmetry.space_group_name_H-M   'P 1'
#
loop_
_entity.id
_entity.type
_entity.pdbx_description
1 polymer ?
#
loop_
_entity_poly.entity_id
_entity_poly.type
_entity_poly.pdbx_seq_one_letter_code
_entity_poly.pdbx_strand_id
1 'polypeptide(L)'
;MSRRHIVVVGAMIEQDGKYLITQRSPRATLPGLWEFPGGRVMEGEAEKDALARELRERIGLEVEVREQAMHVLHSYEDYDIDFRVFRCRLTGGTLDHKRVQDHRWVSPGEFDQYEFPAADQKTFELLLGLKDG
;
A
#
# COMPACT_ATOMS: atom_id res chain seq x y z
N MET A 1 25.74 -6.81 -13.24
CA MET A 1 25.27 -6.03 -12.09
C MET A 1 23.92 -6.53 -11.63
N SER A 2 23.76 -6.65 -10.34
CA SER A 2 22.47 -7.11 -9.82
C SER A 2 21.44 -5.99 -9.86
N ARG A 3 20.19 -6.37 -10.08
CA ARG A 3 19.07 -5.44 -10.01
C ARG A 3 18.81 -5.10 -8.55
N ARG A 4 18.28 -3.92 -8.31
CA ARG A 4 17.80 -3.58 -6.97
C ARG A 4 16.55 -4.41 -6.67
N HIS A 5 16.49 -4.89 -5.45
CA HIS A 5 15.34 -5.67 -4.97
C HIS A 5 14.77 -4.94 -3.75
N ILE A 6 13.53 -4.49 -3.86
CA ILE A 6 12.91 -3.64 -2.85
C ILE A 6 11.71 -4.34 -2.25
N VAL A 7 11.73 -4.51 -0.92
CA VAL A 7 10.60 -5.08 -0.19
C VAL A 7 9.70 -3.95 0.30
N VAL A 8 8.42 -4.03 -0.08
CA VAL A 8 7.43 -3.01 0.24
C VAL A 8 6.23 -3.67 0.88
N VAL A 9 5.65 -3.02 1.87
CA VAL A 9 4.44 -3.49 2.53
C VAL A 9 3.32 -2.47 2.35
N GLY A 10 2.09 -2.96 2.18
CA GLY A 10 0.91 -2.13 2.01
C GLY A 10 -0.23 -2.61 2.89
N ALA A 11 -1.15 -1.71 3.19
CA ALA A 11 -2.25 -1.98 4.10
C ALA A 11 -3.60 -1.95 3.40
N MET A 12 -4.40 -2.98 3.63
CA MET A 12 -5.82 -2.98 3.29
C MET A 12 -6.57 -2.57 4.55
N ILE A 13 -6.94 -1.30 4.63
CA ILE A 13 -7.71 -0.75 5.74
C ILE A 13 -9.13 -0.50 5.25
N GLU A 14 -10.08 -1.24 5.80
CA GLU A 14 -11.48 -1.15 5.39
C GLU A 14 -12.32 -0.50 6.47
N GLN A 15 -13.21 0.43 6.05
CA GLN A 15 -14.25 0.98 6.90
C GLN A 15 -15.54 1.13 6.06
N ASP A 16 -16.62 0.53 6.51
CA ASP A 16 -17.93 0.63 5.84
C ASP A 16 -17.89 0.24 4.36
N GLY A 17 -17.13 -0.80 4.04
CA GLY A 17 -17.01 -1.30 2.68
C GLY A 17 -16.09 -0.51 1.79
N LYS A 18 -15.39 0.49 2.34
CA LYS A 18 -14.44 1.31 1.59
C LYS A 18 -13.03 1.09 2.09
N TYR A 19 -12.08 1.19 1.17
CA TYR A 19 -10.65 1.00 1.45
C TYR A 19 -9.92 2.33 1.36
N LEU A 20 -8.96 2.51 2.26
CA LEU A 20 -8.13 3.70 2.24
C LEU A 20 -7.06 3.57 1.16
N ILE A 21 -6.97 4.55 0.28
CA ILE A 21 -5.86 4.69 -0.65
C ILE A 21 -5.23 6.06 -0.46
N THR A 22 -3.93 6.16 -0.78
CA THR A 22 -3.19 7.39 -0.65
C THR A 22 -2.50 7.72 -1.96
N GLN A 23 -2.32 9.01 -2.23
CA GLN A 23 -1.66 9.49 -3.44
C GLN A 23 -0.19 9.76 -3.15
N ARG A 24 0.69 9.24 -4.00
CA ARG A 24 2.13 9.41 -3.85
C ARG A 24 2.50 10.87 -4.08
N SER A 25 3.44 11.36 -3.27
CA SER A 25 3.84 12.76 -3.34
C SER A 25 4.54 13.04 -4.67
N PRO A 26 4.58 14.32 -5.11
CA PRO A 26 5.28 14.68 -6.34
C PRO A 26 6.79 14.37 -6.32
N ARG A 27 7.36 14.17 -5.14
CA ARG A 27 8.79 13.88 -4.97
C ARG A 27 9.12 12.39 -4.91
N ALA A 28 8.08 11.55 -4.88
CA ALA A 28 8.26 10.10 -4.79
C ALA A 28 8.53 9.51 -6.16
N THR A 29 9.00 8.25 -6.18
CA THR A 29 9.02 7.44 -7.38
C THR A 29 7.57 7.20 -7.81
N LEU A 30 7.29 7.21 -9.12
CA LEU A 30 5.94 7.09 -9.66
C LEU A 30 5.02 8.14 -9.04
N PRO A 31 5.35 9.43 -9.17
CA PRO A 31 4.63 10.49 -8.48
C PRO A 31 3.19 10.62 -8.96
N GLY A 32 2.31 11.01 -8.03
CA GLY A 32 0.92 11.28 -8.35
C GLY A 32 0.04 10.06 -8.50
N LEU A 33 0.60 8.85 -8.51
CA LEU A 33 -0.20 7.64 -8.57
C LEU A 33 -0.77 7.32 -7.19
N TRP A 34 -1.85 6.56 -7.19
CA TRP A 34 -2.51 6.12 -5.94
C TRP A 34 -2.01 4.74 -5.55
N GLU A 35 -2.07 4.43 -4.25
CA GLU A 35 -1.58 3.16 -3.73
C GLU A 35 -2.30 2.80 -2.45
N PHE A 36 -2.23 1.53 -2.07
CA PHE A 36 -2.56 1.13 -0.71
C PHE A 36 -1.46 1.68 0.20
N PRO A 37 -1.81 2.34 1.31
CA PRO A 37 -0.79 3.00 2.12
C PRO A 37 0.22 2.03 2.70
N GLY A 38 1.46 2.44 2.77
CA GLY A 38 2.54 1.61 3.28
C GLY A 38 3.90 2.21 2.96
N GLY A 39 4.91 1.37 2.82
CA GLY A 39 6.25 1.82 2.50
C GLY A 39 7.26 0.69 2.51
N ARG A 40 8.54 1.06 2.60
CA ARG A 40 9.63 0.11 2.53
C ARG A 40 9.90 -0.55 3.88
N VAL A 41 10.28 -1.82 3.81
CA VAL A 41 10.80 -2.54 4.96
C VAL A 41 12.29 -2.23 5.08
N MET A 42 12.70 -1.78 6.25
CA MET A 42 14.11 -1.48 6.53
C MET A 42 14.85 -2.76 6.86
N GLU A 43 16.17 -2.76 6.65
CA GLU A 43 17.00 -3.92 6.97
C GLU A 43 16.84 -4.28 8.44
N GLY A 44 16.60 -5.56 8.71
CA GLY A 44 16.44 -6.07 10.07
C GLY A 44 15.07 -5.83 10.69
N GLU A 45 14.18 -5.18 9.97
CA GLU A 45 12.84 -4.86 10.47
C GLU A 45 11.83 -5.94 10.04
N ALA A 46 10.95 -6.35 10.96
CA ALA A 46 9.87 -7.27 10.60
C ALA A 46 8.84 -6.53 9.75
N GLU A 47 8.23 -7.23 8.80
CA GLU A 47 7.29 -6.64 7.85
C GLU A 47 6.10 -5.95 8.51
N LYS A 48 5.51 -6.59 9.52
CA LYS A 48 4.36 -5.99 10.23
C LYS A 48 4.76 -4.74 11.00
N ASP A 49 5.95 -4.74 11.58
CA ASP A 49 6.47 -3.57 12.28
C ASP A 49 6.75 -2.43 11.30
N ALA A 50 7.29 -2.77 10.13
CA ALA A 50 7.53 -1.79 9.08
C ALA A 50 6.23 -1.13 8.63
N LEU A 51 5.18 -1.93 8.43
CA LEU A 51 3.90 -1.40 8.00
C LEU A 51 3.29 -0.47 9.05
N ALA A 52 3.29 -0.89 10.32
CA ALA A 52 2.77 -0.06 11.40
C ALA A 52 3.54 1.27 11.49
N ARG A 53 4.86 1.21 11.38
CA ARG A 53 5.72 2.40 11.40
C ARG A 53 5.42 3.33 10.22
N GLU A 54 5.34 2.78 9.01
CA GLU A 54 5.10 3.58 7.82
C GLU A 54 3.75 4.29 7.87
N LEU A 55 2.71 3.62 8.35
CA LEU A 55 1.39 4.24 8.45
C LEU A 55 1.39 5.38 9.47
N ARG A 56 2.11 5.20 10.59
CA ARG A 56 2.24 6.25 11.58
C ARG A 56 3.00 7.45 11.03
N GLU A 57 4.12 7.20 10.36
CA GLU A 57 4.99 8.26 9.86
C GLU A 57 4.42 9.00 8.65
N ARG A 58 3.69 8.29 7.80
CA ARG A 58 3.21 8.88 6.54
C ARG A 58 1.83 9.51 6.66
N ILE A 59 0.94 8.91 7.43
CA ILE A 59 -0.46 9.36 7.49
C ILE A 59 -1.02 9.46 8.90
N GLY A 60 -0.22 9.26 9.93
CA GLY A 60 -0.64 9.50 11.31
C GLY A 60 -1.57 8.46 11.90
N LEU A 61 -1.74 7.31 11.27
CA LEU A 61 -2.67 6.29 11.72
C LEU A 61 -1.98 5.19 12.51
N GLU A 62 -2.68 4.68 13.54
CA GLU A 62 -2.28 3.51 14.31
C GLU A 62 -3.16 2.35 13.88
N VAL A 63 -2.53 1.20 13.60
CA VAL A 63 -3.24 0.02 13.12
C VAL A 63 -2.75 -1.24 13.82
N GLU A 64 -3.63 -2.23 13.83
CA GLU A 64 -3.26 -3.62 14.14
C GLU A 64 -3.06 -4.33 12.81
N VAL A 65 -1.83 -4.78 12.54
CA VAL A 65 -1.53 -5.49 11.30
C VAL A 65 -1.90 -6.96 11.49
N ARG A 66 -2.75 -7.46 10.62
CA ARG A 66 -3.30 -8.81 10.69
C ARG A 66 -2.63 -9.74 9.68
N GLU A 67 -3.40 -10.61 9.03
CA GLU A 67 -2.84 -11.58 8.11
C GLU A 67 -2.42 -10.97 6.77
N GLN A 68 -1.43 -11.59 6.16
CA GLN A 68 -1.03 -11.21 4.80
C GLN A 68 -2.11 -11.67 3.82
N ALA A 69 -2.62 -10.73 3.04
CA ALA A 69 -3.67 -11.00 2.07
C ALA A 69 -3.12 -11.28 0.68
N MET A 70 -1.95 -10.74 0.36
CA MET A 70 -1.40 -10.86 -0.98
C MET A 70 0.11 -10.68 -0.99
N HIS A 71 0.76 -11.36 -1.93
CA HIS A 71 2.19 -11.23 -2.20
C HIS A 71 2.38 -11.08 -3.71
N VAL A 72 2.92 -9.96 -4.13
CA VAL A 72 3.12 -9.65 -5.55
C VAL A 72 4.60 -9.41 -5.80
N LEU A 73 5.15 -10.13 -6.79
CA LEU A 73 6.49 -9.86 -7.30
C LEU A 73 6.32 -9.18 -8.65
N HIS A 74 6.88 -8.01 -8.78
CA HIS A 74 6.77 -7.26 -10.03
C HIS A 74 8.11 -6.61 -10.39
N SER A 75 8.51 -6.76 -11.66
CA SER A 75 9.74 -6.17 -12.17
C SER A 75 9.41 -4.91 -12.95
N TYR A 76 9.96 -3.80 -12.50
CA TYR A 76 10.01 -2.57 -13.27
C TYR A 76 11.32 -2.54 -14.06
N GLU A 77 11.53 -1.54 -14.87
CA GLU A 77 12.70 -1.50 -15.74
C GLU A 77 14.01 -1.61 -14.97
N ASP A 78 14.16 -0.86 -13.88
CA ASP A 78 15.43 -0.76 -13.15
C ASP A 78 15.47 -1.52 -11.82
N TYR A 79 14.35 -2.07 -11.37
CA TYR A 79 14.29 -2.71 -10.07
C TYR A 79 13.12 -3.68 -9.97
N ASP A 80 13.23 -4.58 -8.98
CA ASP A 80 12.16 -5.52 -8.67
C ASP A 80 11.50 -5.13 -7.36
N ILE A 81 10.17 -5.21 -7.33
CA ILE A 81 9.37 -4.97 -6.12
C ILE A 81 8.86 -6.31 -5.60
N ASP A 82 9.09 -6.54 -4.31
CA ASP A 82 8.50 -7.61 -3.54
C ASP A 82 7.44 -6.95 -2.66
N PHE A 83 6.17 -7.00 -3.08
CA PHE A 83 5.09 -6.27 -2.45
C PHE A 83 4.20 -7.21 -1.66
N ARG A 84 4.09 -6.97 -0.36
CA ARG A 84 3.27 -7.79 0.55
C ARG A 84 2.20 -6.92 1.17
N VAL A 85 0.95 -7.33 1.00
CA VAL A 85 -0.21 -6.57 1.46
C VAL A 85 -0.84 -7.30 2.64
N PHE A 86 -1.09 -6.56 3.71
CA PHE A 86 -1.68 -7.09 4.93
C PHE A 86 -3.03 -6.46 5.20
N ARG A 87 -3.96 -7.24 5.72
CA ARG A 87 -5.19 -6.69 6.26
C ARG A 87 -4.85 -5.98 7.56
N CYS A 88 -5.43 -4.79 7.75
CA CYS A 88 -5.15 -3.98 8.94
C CYS A 88 -6.46 -3.47 9.52
N ARG A 89 -6.50 -3.42 10.86
CA ARG A 89 -7.61 -2.81 11.58
C ARG A 89 -7.15 -1.48 12.15
N LEU A 90 -7.90 -0.43 11.87
CA LEU A 90 -7.59 0.90 12.39
C LEU A 90 -7.85 0.92 13.90
N THR A 91 -6.86 1.32 14.68
CA THR A 91 -6.97 1.35 16.15
C THR A 91 -6.88 2.75 16.73
N GLY A 92 -6.40 3.73 15.99
CA GLY A 92 -6.27 5.09 16.51
C GLY A 92 -5.55 6.01 15.58
N GLY A 93 -5.15 7.15 16.12
CA GLY A 93 -4.47 8.18 15.36
C GLY A 93 -5.45 9.10 14.64
N THR A 94 -4.91 10.14 14.02
CA THR A 94 -5.66 11.07 13.22
C THR A 94 -5.02 11.14 11.85
N LEU A 95 -5.80 10.85 10.81
CA LEU A 95 -5.29 10.81 9.44
C LEU A 95 -4.80 12.20 9.02
N ASP A 96 -3.57 12.27 8.55
CA ASP A 96 -3.00 13.50 8.02
C ASP A 96 -2.12 13.17 6.80
N HIS A 97 -1.62 14.20 6.14
CA HIS A 97 -0.82 14.04 4.92
C HIS A 97 0.66 14.36 5.17
N LYS A 98 1.26 13.71 6.17
CA LYS A 98 2.66 13.99 6.51
C LYS A 98 3.61 13.70 5.35
N ARG A 99 3.41 12.57 4.65
CA ARG A 99 4.28 12.15 3.54
C ARG A 99 3.51 11.63 2.34
N VAL A 100 2.25 12.01 2.21
CA VAL A 100 1.43 11.66 1.04
C VAL A 100 0.80 12.94 0.51
N GLN A 101 0.39 12.94 -0.75
CA GLN A 101 -0.23 14.10 -1.39
C GLN A 101 -1.70 14.23 -0.97
N ASP A 102 -2.41 13.11 -0.91
CA ASP A 102 -3.85 13.10 -0.65
C ASP A 102 -4.30 11.71 -0.23
N HIS A 103 -5.55 11.57 0.17
CA HIS A 103 -6.14 10.26 0.48
C HIS A 103 -7.59 10.22 0.02
N ARG A 104 -8.09 8.99 -0.15
CA ARG A 104 -9.51 8.73 -0.45
C ARG A 104 -9.92 7.44 0.20
N TRP A 105 -11.19 7.37 0.58
CA TRP A 105 -11.85 6.13 0.97
C TRP A 105 -12.70 5.70 -0.22
N VAL A 106 -12.40 4.55 -0.80
CA VAL A 106 -13.03 4.12 -2.05
C VAL A 106 -13.59 2.72 -1.93
N SER A 107 -14.77 2.49 -2.53
CA SER A 107 -15.29 1.13 -2.65
C SER A 107 -14.57 0.42 -3.80
N PRO A 108 -14.49 -0.92 -3.76
CA PRO A 108 -13.75 -1.65 -4.80
C PRO A 108 -14.21 -1.33 -6.23
N GLY A 109 -15.49 -1.06 -6.44
CA GLY A 109 -16.00 -0.72 -7.77
C GLY A 109 -15.53 0.62 -8.30
N GLU A 110 -14.91 1.44 -7.46
CA GLU A 110 -14.41 2.76 -7.85
C GLU A 110 -12.90 2.80 -8.10
N PHE A 111 -12.19 1.68 -7.90
CA PHE A 111 -10.73 1.66 -8.06
C PHE A 111 -10.27 2.04 -9.46
N ASP A 112 -11.07 1.76 -10.48
CA ASP A 112 -10.73 2.09 -11.87
C ASP A 112 -10.73 3.59 -12.15
N GLN A 113 -11.25 4.39 -11.23
CA GLN A 113 -11.22 5.85 -11.34
C GLN A 113 -9.89 6.45 -10.88
N TYR A 114 -8.98 5.61 -10.37
CA TYR A 114 -7.69 6.04 -9.83
C TYR A 114 -6.56 5.29 -10.54
N GLU A 115 -5.45 5.97 -10.78
CA GLU A 115 -4.32 5.37 -11.46
C GLU A 115 -3.35 4.80 -10.43
N PHE A 116 -3.10 3.49 -10.50
CA PHE A 116 -2.24 2.75 -9.59
C PHE A 116 -1.00 2.23 -10.31
N PRO A 117 0.16 2.10 -9.61
CA PRO A 117 1.29 1.36 -10.15
C PRO A 117 0.90 -0.10 -10.39
N ALA A 118 1.64 -0.77 -11.28
CA ALA A 118 1.31 -2.15 -11.67
C ALA A 118 1.24 -3.11 -10.48
N ALA A 119 2.11 -2.96 -9.48
CA ALA A 119 2.10 -3.84 -8.31
C ALA A 119 0.81 -3.70 -7.50
N ASP A 120 0.30 -2.46 -7.37
CA ASP A 120 -0.95 -2.20 -6.63
C ASP A 120 -2.18 -2.65 -7.41
N GLN A 121 -2.14 -2.61 -8.74
CA GLN A 121 -3.27 -3.05 -9.57
C GLN A 121 -3.66 -4.49 -9.27
N LYS A 122 -2.69 -5.36 -9.00
CA LYS A 122 -2.97 -6.75 -8.69
C LYS A 122 -3.74 -6.90 -7.38
N THR A 123 -3.52 -6.00 -6.44
CA THR A 123 -4.24 -5.99 -5.17
C THR A 123 -5.71 -5.62 -5.38
N PHE A 124 -5.98 -4.56 -6.14
CA PHE A 124 -7.39 -4.19 -6.34
C PHE A 124 -8.12 -5.19 -7.23
N GLU A 125 -7.43 -5.85 -8.16
CA GLU A 125 -8.04 -6.93 -8.93
C GLU A 125 -8.51 -8.06 -8.03
N LEU A 126 -7.73 -8.39 -7.01
CA LEU A 126 -8.14 -9.38 -6.01
C LEU A 126 -9.39 -8.92 -5.27
N LEU A 127 -9.43 -7.65 -4.84
CA LEU A 127 -10.57 -7.11 -4.13
C LEU A 127 -11.84 -7.09 -4.97
N LEU A 128 -11.70 -6.92 -6.28
CA LEU A 128 -12.83 -6.94 -7.20
C LEU A 128 -13.24 -8.35 -7.62
N GLY A 129 -12.43 -9.37 -7.27
CA GLY A 129 -12.70 -10.73 -7.70
C GLY A 129 -12.42 -10.96 -9.17
N LEU A 130 -11.61 -10.12 -9.80
CA LEU A 130 -11.29 -10.24 -11.22
C LEU A 130 -10.19 -11.24 -11.49
N LYS A 131 -9.45 -11.63 -10.46
CA LYS A 131 -8.33 -12.54 -10.59
C LYS A 131 -8.74 -13.92 -10.11
N ASP A 132 -8.66 -14.89 -10.98
CA ASP A 132 -8.90 -16.28 -10.62
C ASP A 132 -7.65 -16.87 -10.02
N GLY A 133 -7.78 -17.41 -8.89
CA GLY A 133 -6.79 -18.18 -8.18
C GLY A 133 -5.33 -18.03 -8.50
#